data_54fb784f3fe382a0154e36f7085e75e6
#
_entry.id   54fb784f3fe382a0154e36f7085e75e6
#
_cell.length_a   1.000
_cell.length_b   1.000
_cell.length_c   1.000
_cell.angle_alpha   90.00
_cell.angle_beta   90.00
_cell.angle_gamma   90.00
#
_symmetry.space_group_name_H-M   'P 1'
#
loop_
_entity.id
_entity.type
_entity.pdbx_description
1 polymer ?
#
loop_
_entity_poly.entity_id
_entity_poly.type
_entity_poly.pdbx_seq_one_letter_code
_entity_poly.pdbx_strand_id
1 'polypeptide(L)'
;DMVLLQRGRREEISEPPVAAWSFSLEISSAKVVDTSPNGLHGEAVNLPARAVTGHNWRGDETHWVHAPKEYGAIHFHHDDLGDVEWETDFELTIPEDLRSGVYAARVTSDADEDRIPFFVRPKRGTATADLVFLAPTLTYLAYANEASLAVAEKRNAAPLFIPKVHREIDDYMADNDMRSLYGRHIDGTGVYYASWRRPLTVRPDYYNRFRGYAHGLSADLHLLDWLEEKGIAYDV
;
A
#
# COMPACT_ATOMS: atom_id res chain seq x y z
N ASP A 1 11.10 -13.04 -18.86
CA ASP A 1 11.57 -11.94 -19.71
C ASP A 1 10.76 -11.86 -20.99
N MET A 2 10.48 -10.65 -21.46
CA MET A 2 9.75 -10.40 -22.69
C MET A 2 10.70 -9.89 -23.78
N VAL A 3 10.61 -10.49 -24.98
CA VAL A 3 11.43 -10.11 -26.13
C VAL A 3 10.54 -9.73 -27.29
N LEU A 4 10.70 -8.52 -27.81
CA LEU A 4 10.02 -8.05 -29.02
C LEU A 4 10.94 -8.26 -30.22
N LEU A 5 10.54 -9.16 -31.10
CA LEU A 5 11.27 -9.48 -32.33
C LEU A 5 10.57 -8.85 -33.55
N GLN A 6 11.35 -8.42 -34.53
CA GLN A 6 10.83 -8.03 -35.82
C GLN A 6 10.24 -9.24 -36.52
N ARG A 7 9.13 -9.08 -37.26
CA ARG A 7 8.41 -10.17 -37.93
C ARG A 7 9.31 -10.92 -38.90
N GLY A 8 9.65 -12.18 -38.59
CA GLY A 8 10.47 -13.07 -39.43
C GLY A 8 10.26 -14.52 -39.07
N ARG A 9 10.82 -15.45 -39.89
CA ARG A 9 10.81 -16.89 -39.57
C ARG A 9 11.76 -17.17 -38.40
N ARG A 10 11.33 -18.02 -37.47
CA ARG A 10 12.03 -18.33 -36.21
C ARG A 10 13.47 -18.82 -36.35
N GLU A 11 13.90 -19.26 -37.57
CA GLU A 11 15.17 -19.93 -37.82
C GLU A 11 16.30 -19.04 -38.35
N GLU A 12 16.03 -17.75 -38.64
CA GLU A 12 17.02 -16.86 -39.29
C GLU A 12 17.15 -15.46 -38.69
N ILE A 13 16.79 -15.25 -37.42
CA ILE A 13 16.95 -13.90 -36.81
C ILE A 13 18.40 -13.76 -36.34
N SER A 14 19.27 -13.27 -37.21
CA SER A 14 20.64 -12.87 -36.88
C SER A 14 20.74 -11.46 -36.36
N GLU A 15 19.66 -10.66 -36.45
CA GLU A 15 19.61 -9.29 -35.97
C GLU A 15 19.30 -9.23 -34.49
N PRO A 16 19.89 -8.26 -33.76
CA PRO A 16 19.56 -8.05 -32.36
C PRO A 16 18.08 -7.71 -32.18
N PRO A 17 17.45 -8.08 -31.06
CA PRO A 17 16.04 -7.79 -30.83
C PRO A 17 15.79 -6.28 -30.80
N VAL A 18 14.62 -5.85 -31.26
CA VAL A 18 14.17 -4.45 -31.16
C VAL A 18 14.08 -4.02 -29.71
N ALA A 19 13.58 -4.90 -28.84
CA ALA A 19 13.56 -4.71 -27.41
C ALA A 19 13.60 -6.06 -26.70
N ALA A 20 14.23 -6.11 -25.53
CA ALA A 20 14.31 -7.29 -24.67
C ALA A 20 14.24 -6.84 -23.20
N TRP A 21 13.07 -6.94 -22.59
CA TRP A 21 12.86 -6.50 -21.21
C TRP A 21 13.17 -7.63 -20.23
N SER A 22 14.08 -7.33 -19.29
CA SER A 22 14.41 -8.21 -18.17
C SER A 22 13.71 -7.76 -16.90
N PHE A 23 12.84 -8.60 -16.37
CA PHE A 23 12.11 -8.35 -15.13
C PHE A 23 12.92 -8.76 -13.89
N SER A 24 14.07 -9.39 -14.08
CA SER A 24 15.01 -9.71 -13.00
C SER A 24 16.02 -8.59 -12.68
N LEU A 25 15.95 -7.50 -13.42
CA LEU A 25 16.74 -6.29 -13.17
C LEU A 25 15.90 -5.22 -12.52
N GLU A 26 16.51 -4.46 -11.62
CA GLU A 26 15.85 -3.38 -10.86
C GLU A 26 14.50 -3.78 -10.25
N ILE A 27 14.41 -4.99 -9.69
CA ILE A 27 13.20 -5.58 -9.13
C ILE A 27 12.54 -4.67 -8.07
N SER A 28 13.32 -3.90 -7.32
CA SER A 28 12.83 -2.99 -6.26
C SER A 28 12.30 -1.66 -6.78
N SER A 29 12.23 -1.47 -8.09
CA SER A 29 11.77 -0.21 -8.71
C SER A 29 10.64 -0.48 -9.71
N ALA A 30 9.98 0.57 -10.18
CA ALA A 30 9.00 0.49 -11.27
C ALA A 30 9.65 0.32 -12.64
N LYS A 31 10.96 0.52 -12.75
CA LYS A 31 11.66 0.44 -14.04
C LYS A 31 11.72 -1.00 -14.57
N VAL A 32 11.41 -1.15 -15.85
CA VAL A 32 11.57 -2.39 -16.62
C VAL A 32 12.72 -2.19 -17.59
N VAL A 33 13.84 -2.88 -17.32
CA VAL A 33 15.09 -2.65 -18.06
C VAL A 33 15.06 -3.37 -19.40
N ASP A 34 15.17 -2.62 -20.49
CA ASP A 34 15.47 -3.15 -21.81
C ASP A 34 16.98 -3.44 -21.92
N THR A 35 17.31 -4.67 -22.23
CA THR A 35 18.69 -5.17 -22.41
C THR A 35 19.11 -5.19 -23.87
N SER A 36 18.26 -4.76 -24.81
CA SER A 36 18.62 -4.58 -26.21
C SER A 36 19.54 -3.36 -26.42
N PRO A 37 20.20 -3.25 -27.56
CA PRO A 37 21.01 -2.07 -27.88
C PRO A 37 20.22 -0.75 -27.93
N ASN A 38 18.89 -0.82 -28.07
CA ASN A 38 18.05 0.38 -28.28
C ASN A 38 17.66 1.08 -26.96
N GLY A 39 17.78 0.41 -25.79
CA GLY A 39 17.53 1.01 -24.49
C GLY A 39 16.08 1.46 -24.29
N LEU A 40 15.12 0.77 -24.86
CA LEU A 40 13.68 1.05 -24.78
C LEU A 40 13.11 0.60 -23.42
N HIS A 41 13.59 1.23 -22.35
CA HIS A 41 13.13 0.93 -21.00
C HIS A 41 11.63 1.19 -20.85
N GLY A 42 10.97 0.37 -20.05
CA GLY A 42 9.57 0.52 -19.69
C GLY A 42 9.39 0.89 -18.22
N GLU A 43 8.16 1.13 -17.85
CA GLU A 43 7.74 1.36 -16.47
C GLU A 43 6.56 0.44 -16.13
N ALA A 44 6.62 -0.18 -14.95
CA ALA A 44 5.52 -0.96 -14.39
C ALA A 44 4.56 -0.02 -13.67
N VAL A 45 3.37 0.15 -14.21
CA VAL A 45 2.33 1.03 -13.69
C VAL A 45 1.49 0.31 -12.63
N ASN A 46 1.01 1.07 -11.63
CA ASN A 46 0.10 0.61 -10.57
C ASN A 46 0.67 -0.46 -9.62
N LEU A 47 1.99 -0.48 -9.43
CA LEU A 47 2.64 -1.36 -8.46
C LEU A 47 2.29 -2.86 -8.61
N PRO A 48 2.45 -3.47 -9.79
CA PRO A 48 2.22 -4.90 -9.93
C PRO A 48 3.19 -5.70 -9.06
N ALA A 49 2.82 -6.91 -8.70
CA ALA A 49 3.67 -7.78 -7.89
C ALA A 49 4.98 -8.11 -8.64
N ARG A 50 6.10 -7.60 -8.11
CA ARG A 50 7.48 -7.89 -8.56
C ARG A 50 8.07 -9.02 -7.73
N ALA A 51 9.26 -9.49 -8.09
CA ALA A 51 9.93 -10.60 -7.41
C ALA A 51 9.10 -11.90 -7.37
N VAL A 52 8.30 -12.14 -8.37
CA VAL A 52 7.56 -13.39 -8.55
C VAL A 52 8.51 -14.43 -9.13
N THR A 53 8.38 -15.68 -8.65
CA THR A 53 9.21 -16.80 -9.13
C THR A 53 9.02 -17.02 -10.62
N GLY A 54 10.13 -17.06 -11.37
CA GLY A 54 10.14 -17.32 -12.79
C GLY A 54 10.07 -18.82 -13.12
N HIS A 55 9.98 -19.13 -14.42
CA HIS A 55 9.98 -20.52 -14.93
C HIS A 55 11.27 -21.30 -14.58
N ASN A 56 12.34 -20.60 -14.27
CA ASN A 56 13.66 -21.12 -13.94
C ASN A 56 13.92 -21.20 -12.43
N TRP A 57 12.91 -20.96 -11.58
CA TRP A 57 13.04 -21.10 -10.14
C TRP A 57 13.24 -22.55 -9.72
N ARG A 58 14.26 -22.82 -8.92
CA ARG A 58 14.65 -24.17 -8.49
C ARG A 58 14.20 -24.52 -7.08
N GLY A 59 13.75 -23.52 -6.32
CA GLY A 59 13.33 -23.73 -4.94
C GLY A 59 14.48 -23.73 -3.92
N ASP A 60 15.71 -23.51 -4.34
CA ASP A 60 16.90 -23.53 -3.46
C ASP A 60 17.03 -22.22 -2.65
N GLU A 61 16.59 -21.10 -3.22
CA GLU A 61 16.66 -19.78 -2.62
C GLU A 61 15.27 -19.17 -2.51
N THR A 62 14.91 -18.71 -1.33
CA THR A 62 13.60 -18.15 -1.02
C THR A 62 13.57 -16.61 -1.02
N HIS A 63 14.72 -15.97 -1.21
CA HIS A 63 14.85 -14.52 -1.20
C HIS A 63 15.40 -14.00 -2.54
N TRP A 64 14.59 -13.20 -3.23
CA TRP A 64 14.90 -12.71 -4.58
C TRP A 64 16.22 -11.94 -4.68
N VAL A 65 16.66 -11.27 -3.60
CA VAL A 65 17.95 -10.53 -3.58
C VAL A 65 19.14 -11.45 -3.84
N HIS A 66 19.07 -12.71 -3.40
CA HIS A 66 20.16 -13.69 -3.55
C HIS A 66 20.12 -14.40 -4.92
N ALA A 67 18.96 -14.50 -5.53
CA ALA A 67 18.80 -15.16 -6.83
C ALA A 67 17.85 -14.37 -7.77
N PRO A 68 18.14 -13.08 -8.09
CA PRO A 68 17.20 -12.23 -8.82
C PRO A 68 16.76 -12.82 -10.18
N LYS A 69 17.62 -13.59 -10.83
CA LYS A 69 17.29 -14.23 -12.12
C LYS A 69 16.17 -15.27 -12.01
N GLU A 70 16.01 -15.88 -10.84
CA GLU A 70 14.95 -16.87 -10.59
C GLU A 70 13.61 -16.21 -10.19
N TYR A 71 13.63 -14.90 -9.93
CA TYR A 71 12.48 -14.07 -9.56
C TYR A 71 12.15 -13.02 -10.63
N GLY A 72 12.39 -13.34 -11.87
CA GLY A 72 12.20 -12.46 -13.01
C GLY A 72 10.79 -12.53 -13.62
N ALA A 73 9.76 -12.79 -12.84
CA ALA A 73 8.38 -12.67 -13.27
C ALA A 73 7.67 -11.46 -12.62
N ILE A 74 6.65 -10.95 -13.31
CA ILE A 74 5.74 -9.90 -12.80
C ILE A 74 4.33 -10.47 -12.85
N HIS A 75 3.56 -10.30 -11.78
CA HIS A 75 2.16 -10.62 -11.77
C HIS A 75 1.35 -9.32 -11.80
N PHE A 76 0.69 -9.06 -12.91
CA PHE A 76 -0.20 -7.94 -13.13
C PHE A 76 -1.63 -8.33 -12.75
N HIS A 77 -2.30 -7.43 -12.02
CA HIS A 77 -3.71 -7.54 -11.72
C HIS A 77 -4.43 -6.32 -12.29
N HIS A 78 -5.67 -6.46 -12.74
CA HIS A 78 -6.45 -5.33 -13.24
C HIS A 78 -6.96 -4.41 -12.10
N ASP A 79 -6.89 -4.88 -10.87
CA ASP A 79 -7.22 -4.15 -9.65
C ASP A 79 -5.97 -3.71 -8.86
N ASP A 80 -4.77 -3.72 -9.48
CA ASP A 80 -3.58 -3.05 -8.94
C ASP A 80 -3.80 -1.54 -8.94
N LEU A 81 -3.49 -0.89 -7.80
CA LEU A 81 -3.68 0.54 -7.63
C LEU A 81 -2.49 1.18 -6.92
N GLY A 82 -1.66 1.90 -7.68
CA GLY A 82 -0.49 2.60 -7.15
C GLY A 82 -0.74 4.07 -6.86
N ASP A 83 -1.21 4.80 -7.85
CA ASP A 83 -1.48 6.23 -7.78
C ASP A 83 -2.78 6.54 -8.52
N VAL A 84 -3.71 7.22 -7.87
CA VAL A 84 -4.98 7.64 -8.48
C VAL A 84 -4.85 8.98 -9.21
N GLU A 85 -3.67 9.61 -9.18
CA GLU A 85 -3.34 10.86 -9.88
C GLU A 85 -4.34 11.99 -9.57
N TRP A 86 -4.87 12.04 -8.35
CA TRP A 86 -5.77 13.11 -7.94
C TRP A 86 -5.05 14.46 -7.87
N GLU A 87 -5.73 15.48 -8.33
CA GLU A 87 -5.30 16.85 -8.08
C GLU A 87 -5.40 17.18 -6.60
N THR A 88 -4.57 18.11 -6.13
CA THR A 88 -4.56 18.53 -4.72
C THR A 88 -5.75 19.43 -4.43
N ASP A 89 -6.68 19.01 -3.57
CA ASP A 89 -7.85 19.81 -3.19
C ASP A 89 -7.49 20.92 -2.19
N PHE A 90 -6.59 20.63 -1.24
CA PHE A 90 -6.13 21.61 -0.25
C PHE A 90 -4.73 21.29 0.25
N GLU A 91 -4.05 22.32 0.72
CA GLU A 91 -2.72 22.22 1.31
C GLU A 91 -2.73 22.83 2.72
N LEU A 92 -2.05 22.17 3.64
CA LEU A 92 -1.84 22.66 5.00
C LEU A 92 -0.34 22.91 5.23
N THR A 93 0.03 24.16 5.40
CA THR A 93 1.36 24.51 5.91
C THR A 93 1.36 24.38 7.43
N ILE A 94 2.21 23.51 7.95
CA ILE A 94 2.33 23.29 9.40
C ILE A 94 2.93 24.55 10.03
N PRO A 95 2.25 25.21 11.01
CA PRO A 95 2.81 26.33 11.75
C PRO A 95 4.08 25.94 12.50
N GLU A 96 5.06 26.85 12.55
CA GLU A 96 6.36 26.58 13.20
C GLU A 96 6.27 26.32 14.71
N ASP A 97 5.25 26.86 15.34
CA ASP A 97 4.95 26.73 16.78
C ASP A 97 4.00 25.55 17.09
N LEU A 98 3.55 24.82 16.08
CA LEU A 98 2.73 23.65 16.31
C LEU A 98 3.55 22.55 16.98
N ARG A 99 3.11 22.14 18.16
CA ARG A 99 3.77 21.09 18.96
C ARG A 99 3.83 19.78 18.19
N SER A 100 4.87 18.97 18.42
CA SER A 100 4.91 17.59 17.97
C SER A 100 3.71 16.80 18.50
N GLY A 101 3.10 15.97 17.66
CA GLY A 101 1.90 15.23 18.04
C GLY A 101 1.16 14.60 16.84
N VAL A 102 0.06 13.95 17.16
CA VAL A 102 -0.87 13.38 16.17
C VAL A 102 -2.06 14.32 16.02
N TYR A 103 -2.36 14.70 14.81
CA TYR A 103 -3.41 15.65 14.45
C TYR A 103 -4.32 15.07 13.37
N ALA A 104 -5.44 15.71 13.12
CA ALA A 104 -6.29 15.39 11.99
C ALA A 104 -6.85 16.65 11.34
N ALA A 105 -6.87 16.69 10.02
CA ALA A 105 -7.69 17.63 9.28
C ALA A 105 -9.15 17.13 9.35
N ARG A 106 -10.01 17.94 9.92
CA ARG A 106 -11.45 17.67 9.98
C ARG A 106 -12.10 18.21 8.73
N VAL A 107 -12.63 17.31 7.92
CA VAL A 107 -13.38 17.63 6.70
C VAL A 107 -14.88 17.45 7.01
N THR A 108 -15.68 18.47 6.72
CA THR A 108 -17.12 18.43 6.99
C THR A 108 -17.90 18.76 5.71
N SER A 109 -19.00 18.05 5.50
CA SER A 109 -20.04 18.37 4.55
C SER A 109 -21.36 18.60 5.29
N ASP A 110 -22.42 18.93 4.56
CA ASP A 110 -23.74 19.13 5.19
C ASP A 110 -24.29 17.87 5.85
N ALA A 111 -23.84 16.69 5.43
CA ALA A 111 -24.37 15.40 5.84
C ALA A 111 -23.38 14.51 6.59
N ASP A 112 -22.08 14.79 6.50
CA ASP A 112 -21.05 13.86 7.01
C ASP A 112 -19.78 14.60 7.46
N GLU A 113 -18.94 13.88 8.20
CA GLU A 113 -17.66 14.35 8.72
C GLU A 113 -16.61 13.25 8.59
N ASP A 114 -15.41 13.61 8.14
CA ASP A 114 -14.25 12.73 8.14
C ASP A 114 -13.03 13.40 8.77
N ARG A 115 -12.06 12.60 9.16
CA ARG A 115 -10.79 13.04 9.77
C ARG A 115 -9.62 12.41 9.06
N ILE A 116 -8.78 13.25 8.48
CA ILE A 116 -7.56 12.84 7.78
C ILE A 116 -6.39 12.99 8.77
N PRO A 117 -5.88 11.89 9.37
CA PRO A 117 -4.81 11.96 10.36
C PRO A 117 -3.48 12.32 9.71
N PHE A 118 -2.69 13.12 10.43
CA PHE A 118 -1.31 13.45 10.08
C PHE A 118 -0.44 13.60 11.32
N PHE A 119 0.88 13.56 11.14
CA PHE A 119 1.86 13.54 12.20
C PHE A 119 2.76 14.77 12.11
N VAL A 120 2.86 15.53 13.21
CA VAL A 120 3.79 16.65 13.32
C VAL A 120 5.00 16.19 14.12
N ARG A 121 6.14 16.19 13.46
CA ARG A 121 7.42 15.83 14.09
C ARG A 121 8.16 17.08 14.59
N PRO A 122 9.05 16.96 15.57
CA PRO A 122 9.97 18.04 15.89
C PRO A 122 10.82 18.43 14.68
N LYS A 123 11.35 19.63 14.69
CA LYS A 123 12.32 20.05 13.67
C LYS A 123 13.45 19.02 13.58
N ARG A 124 13.83 18.66 12.36
CA ARG A 124 14.84 17.62 12.14
C ARG A 124 16.11 17.87 12.95
N GLY A 125 16.55 16.87 13.69
CA GLY A 125 17.73 16.92 14.56
C GLY A 125 17.47 17.57 15.94
N THR A 126 16.20 17.81 16.30
CA THR A 126 15.82 18.33 17.63
C THR A 126 14.87 17.34 18.32
N ALA A 127 14.78 17.46 19.64
CA ALA A 127 13.76 16.83 20.47
C ALA A 127 13.11 17.93 21.33
N THR A 128 11.80 17.83 21.54
CA THR A 128 11.04 18.78 22.39
C THR A 128 10.49 18.12 23.64
N ALA A 129 10.63 16.80 23.74
CA ALA A 129 10.23 15.99 24.89
C ALA A 129 11.23 14.85 25.16
N ASP A 130 11.20 14.32 26.38
CA ASP A 130 12.01 13.17 26.79
C ASP A 130 11.44 11.81 26.30
N LEU A 131 10.17 11.80 25.92
CA LEU A 131 9.45 10.64 25.40
C LEU A 131 9.20 10.81 23.92
N VAL A 132 9.33 9.72 23.16
CA VAL A 132 8.93 9.66 21.75
C VAL A 132 7.89 8.55 21.53
N PHE A 133 6.82 8.89 20.86
CA PHE A 133 5.88 7.92 20.31
C PHE A 133 6.29 7.56 18.86
N LEU A 134 6.77 6.35 18.66
CA LEU A 134 7.10 5.86 17.32
C LEU A 134 5.85 5.34 16.62
N ALA A 135 5.19 6.19 15.84
CA ALA A 135 3.98 5.83 15.11
C ALA A 135 4.25 4.72 14.08
N PRO A 136 3.59 3.55 14.17
CA PRO A 136 3.80 2.44 13.24
C PRO A 136 3.05 2.66 11.92
N THR A 137 3.41 3.71 11.17
CA THR A 137 2.71 4.17 9.97
C THR A 137 2.60 3.11 8.88
N LEU A 138 3.59 2.22 8.76
CA LEU A 138 3.51 1.09 7.82
C LEU A 138 2.42 0.09 8.23
N THR A 139 2.21 -0.13 9.52
CA THR A 139 1.10 -0.94 10.02
C THR A 139 -0.24 -0.28 9.71
N TYR A 140 -0.36 1.04 9.91
CA TYR A 140 -1.59 1.75 9.56
C TYR A 140 -1.90 1.63 8.07
N LEU A 141 -0.88 1.78 7.20
CA LEU A 141 -1.04 1.60 5.77
C LEU A 141 -1.46 0.15 5.42
N ALA A 142 -0.87 -0.84 6.07
CA ALA A 142 -1.18 -2.24 5.81
C ALA A 142 -2.64 -2.60 6.11
N TYR A 143 -3.19 -2.01 7.18
CA TYR A 143 -4.59 -2.21 7.58
C TYR A 143 -5.55 -1.16 7.02
N ALA A 144 -5.06 -0.13 6.34
CA ALA A 144 -5.92 0.81 5.65
C ALA A 144 -6.82 0.08 4.65
N ASN A 145 -8.07 0.51 4.52
CA ASN A 145 -9.07 -0.09 3.64
C ASN A 145 -9.40 -1.56 3.99
N GLU A 146 -9.16 -2.01 5.21
CA GLU A 146 -9.50 -3.37 5.61
C GLU A 146 -11.04 -3.53 5.64
N ALA A 147 -11.56 -4.21 4.64
CA ALA A 147 -12.98 -4.45 4.42
C ALA A 147 -13.26 -5.95 4.17
N SER A 148 -12.41 -6.82 4.71
CA SER A 148 -12.40 -8.26 4.41
C SER A 148 -13.75 -8.95 4.66
N LEU A 149 -14.53 -8.49 5.63
CA LEU A 149 -15.88 -9.04 5.89
C LEU A 149 -16.89 -8.67 4.82
N ALA A 150 -16.95 -7.40 4.44
CA ALA A 150 -17.87 -6.93 3.39
C ALA A 150 -17.54 -7.64 2.06
N VAL A 151 -16.27 -7.75 1.72
CA VAL A 151 -15.80 -8.49 0.54
C VAL A 151 -16.16 -9.98 0.62
N ALA A 152 -15.96 -10.63 1.77
CA ALA A 152 -16.27 -12.04 1.95
C ALA A 152 -17.78 -12.30 1.82
N GLU A 153 -18.63 -11.44 2.37
CA GLU A 153 -20.08 -11.54 2.24
C GLU A 153 -20.55 -11.36 0.80
N LYS A 154 -20.03 -10.36 0.08
CA LYS A 154 -20.36 -10.14 -1.33
C LYS A 154 -19.95 -11.32 -2.24
N ARG A 155 -18.90 -12.04 -1.86
CA ARG A 155 -18.41 -13.23 -2.58
C ARG A 155 -19.04 -14.55 -2.09
N ASN A 156 -20.05 -14.52 -1.23
CA ASN A 156 -20.63 -15.69 -0.57
C ASN A 156 -19.59 -16.60 0.11
N ALA A 157 -18.48 -16.03 0.55
CA ALA A 157 -17.50 -16.75 1.35
C ALA A 157 -18.09 -16.98 2.75
N ALA A 158 -17.93 -18.19 3.28
CA ALA A 158 -18.59 -18.66 4.50
C ALA A 158 -18.50 -17.64 5.64
N PRO A 159 -19.61 -17.29 6.27
CA PRO A 159 -19.63 -16.35 7.37
C PRO A 159 -18.92 -16.95 8.58
N LEU A 160 -17.90 -16.29 9.04
CA LEU A 160 -17.39 -16.51 10.38
C LEU A 160 -18.41 -15.93 11.38
N PHE A 161 -18.43 -16.44 12.61
CA PHE A 161 -19.31 -15.98 13.70
C PHE A 161 -18.97 -14.56 14.18
N ILE A 162 -18.96 -13.60 13.28
CA ILE A 162 -18.57 -12.23 13.57
C ILE A 162 -19.80 -11.35 13.46
N PRO A 163 -20.06 -10.46 14.44
CA PRO A 163 -21.19 -9.54 14.38
C PRO A 163 -21.16 -8.73 13.10
N LYS A 164 -22.26 -8.76 12.35
CA LYS A 164 -22.43 -7.95 11.13
C LYS A 164 -22.64 -6.49 11.54
N VAL A 165 -21.58 -5.74 11.58
CA VAL A 165 -21.67 -4.28 11.67
C VAL A 165 -21.22 -3.73 10.32
N HIS A 166 -22.14 -3.60 9.39
CA HIS A 166 -21.91 -2.94 8.11
C HIS A 166 -21.86 -1.43 8.32
N ARG A 167 -20.83 -0.81 7.77
CA ARG A 167 -20.75 0.62 7.57
C ARG A 167 -20.80 0.89 6.06
N GLU A 168 -21.45 1.96 5.66
CA GLU A 168 -21.54 2.35 4.23
C GLU A 168 -20.17 2.44 3.57
N ILE A 169 -19.14 2.88 4.32
CA ILE A 169 -17.77 2.92 3.82
C ILE A 169 -17.18 1.53 3.53
N ASP A 170 -17.55 0.50 4.29
CA ASP A 170 -17.07 -0.86 4.05
C ASP A 170 -17.64 -1.40 2.73
N ASP A 171 -18.90 -1.07 2.46
CA ASP A 171 -19.56 -1.41 1.19
C ASP A 171 -18.95 -0.63 0.03
N TYR A 172 -18.74 0.67 0.22
CA TYR A 172 -18.08 1.52 -0.77
C TYR A 172 -16.69 0.99 -1.13
N MET A 173 -15.86 0.65 -0.14
CA MET A 173 -14.53 0.07 -0.39
C MET A 173 -14.61 -1.26 -1.13
N ALA A 174 -15.59 -2.10 -0.80
CA ALA A 174 -15.77 -3.39 -1.46
C ALA A 174 -16.27 -3.23 -2.90
N ASP A 175 -17.15 -2.26 -3.17
CA ASP A 175 -17.72 -1.99 -4.50
C ASP A 175 -16.70 -1.33 -5.45
N ASN A 176 -15.77 -0.57 -4.91
CA ASN A 176 -14.74 0.12 -5.68
C ASN A 176 -13.37 -0.60 -5.66
N ASP A 177 -13.34 -1.86 -5.23
CA ASP A 177 -12.12 -2.69 -5.18
C ASP A 177 -10.93 -2.03 -4.45
N MET A 178 -11.22 -1.21 -3.44
CA MET A 178 -10.18 -0.59 -2.60
C MET A 178 -9.54 -1.63 -1.70
N ARG A 179 -8.32 -2.02 -2.02
CA ARG A 179 -7.65 -3.13 -1.34
C ARG A 179 -6.83 -2.66 -0.14
N SER A 180 -6.78 -3.50 0.89
CA SER A 180 -5.76 -3.46 1.93
C SER A 180 -4.65 -4.46 1.62
N LEU A 181 -3.52 -4.37 2.32
CA LEU A 181 -2.49 -5.42 2.24
C LEU A 181 -2.95 -6.77 2.84
N TYR A 182 -4.07 -6.78 3.55
CA TYR A 182 -4.73 -8.00 4.04
C TYR A 182 -5.87 -8.47 3.13
N GLY A 183 -6.08 -7.75 2.03
CA GLY A 183 -7.04 -8.13 0.99
C GLY A 183 -6.49 -9.15 0.01
N ARG A 184 -7.32 -9.51 -0.94
CA ARG A 184 -6.97 -10.39 -2.06
C ARG A 184 -7.44 -9.77 -3.35
N HIS A 185 -6.67 -9.93 -4.38
CA HIS A 185 -7.08 -9.64 -5.75
C HIS A 185 -8.24 -10.54 -6.18
N ILE A 186 -8.86 -10.22 -7.30
CA ILE A 186 -10.03 -10.96 -7.79
C ILE A 186 -9.70 -12.41 -8.15
N ASP A 187 -8.45 -12.70 -8.50
CA ASP A 187 -7.93 -14.02 -8.78
C ASP A 187 -7.59 -14.83 -7.51
N GLY A 188 -7.73 -14.22 -6.33
CA GLY A 188 -7.49 -14.83 -5.03
C GLY A 188 -6.06 -14.69 -4.51
N THR A 189 -5.13 -14.11 -5.27
CA THR A 189 -3.77 -13.83 -4.80
C THR A 189 -3.77 -12.69 -3.77
N GLY A 190 -2.73 -12.63 -2.93
CA GLY A 190 -2.59 -11.59 -1.92
C GLY A 190 -2.18 -10.25 -2.52
N VAL A 191 -2.60 -9.16 -1.89
CA VAL A 191 -2.11 -7.81 -2.20
C VAL A 191 -0.76 -7.62 -1.52
N TYR A 192 0.31 -7.41 -2.30
CA TYR A 192 1.68 -7.31 -1.77
C TYR A 192 2.17 -5.87 -1.64
N TYR A 193 1.59 -4.95 -2.39
CA TYR A 193 1.99 -3.54 -2.42
C TYR A 193 0.82 -2.63 -2.15
N ALA A 194 1.09 -1.53 -1.47
CA ALA A 194 0.14 -0.48 -1.22
C ALA A 194 0.83 0.89 -1.31
N SER A 195 0.10 1.89 -1.77
CA SER A 195 0.54 3.27 -1.88
C SER A 195 -0.24 4.19 -0.94
N TRP A 196 0.36 5.31 -0.55
CA TRP A 196 -0.34 6.43 0.07
C TRP A 196 -1.13 7.29 -0.94
N ARG A 197 -0.87 7.11 -2.24
CA ARG A 197 -1.47 7.89 -3.33
C ARG A 197 -2.75 7.27 -3.85
N ARG A 198 -3.59 6.80 -2.94
CA ARG A 198 -4.89 6.20 -3.20
C ARG A 198 -5.84 6.52 -2.06
N PRO A 199 -7.17 6.36 -2.23
CA PRO A 199 -8.10 6.51 -1.13
C PRO A 199 -7.71 5.62 0.05
N LEU A 200 -7.55 6.22 1.23
CA LEU A 200 -7.14 5.51 2.44
C LEU A 200 -8.12 5.80 3.57
N THR A 201 -8.50 4.77 4.29
CA THR A 201 -9.33 4.85 5.50
C THR A 201 -8.50 4.51 6.73
N VAL A 202 -7.54 5.36 7.07
CA VAL A 202 -6.86 5.31 8.37
C VAL A 202 -7.67 6.14 9.34
N ARG A 203 -8.52 5.50 10.12
CA ARG A 203 -9.53 6.17 10.95
C ARG A 203 -9.21 6.14 12.43
N PRO A 204 -9.49 7.23 13.15
CA PRO A 204 -9.36 7.23 14.61
C PRO A 204 -10.36 6.28 15.30
N ASP A 205 -11.49 5.98 14.67
CA ASP A 205 -12.56 5.11 15.18
C ASP A 205 -12.52 3.68 14.62
N TYR A 206 -11.43 3.29 13.97
CA TYR A 206 -11.32 1.95 13.38
C TYR A 206 -11.38 0.84 14.43
N TYR A 207 -12.26 -0.10 14.21
CA TYR A 207 -12.46 -1.25 15.06
C TYR A 207 -12.25 -2.55 14.26
N ASN A 208 -11.26 -3.34 14.66
CA ASN A 208 -11.01 -4.62 14.01
C ASN A 208 -12.04 -5.65 14.42
N ARG A 209 -12.91 -6.03 13.51
CA ARG A 209 -14.05 -6.93 13.75
C ARG A 209 -13.63 -8.35 14.11
N PHE A 210 -12.52 -8.84 13.57
CA PHE A 210 -12.03 -10.18 13.87
C PHE A 210 -11.53 -10.30 15.30
N ARG A 211 -11.03 -9.21 15.86
CA ARG A 211 -10.44 -9.18 17.19
C ARG A 211 -11.35 -8.61 18.25
N GLY A 212 -12.36 -7.84 17.85
CA GLY A 212 -13.33 -7.26 18.77
C GLY A 212 -12.82 -6.07 19.57
N TYR A 213 -11.80 -5.33 19.07
CA TYR A 213 -11.25 -4.14 19.73
C TYR A 213 -10.64 -3.15 18.72
N ALA A 214 -10.35 -1.95 19.19
CA ALA A 214 -9.61 -0.93 18.42
C ALA A 214 -8.27 -1.46 17.95
N HIS A 215 -7.85 -1.10 16.73
CA HIS A 215 -6.61 -1.57 16.13
C HIS A 215 -5.94 -0.47 15.30
N GLY A 216 -4.60 -0.53 15.20
CA GLY A 216 -3.83 0.50 14.50
C GLY A 216 -3.95 1.85 15.19
N LEU A 217 -4.17 2.91 14.40
CA LEU A 217 -4.23 4.28 14.93
C LEU A 217 -5.25 4.43 16.07
N SER A 218 -6.44 3.85 15.94
CA SER A 218 -7.48 3.96 16.97
C SER A 218 -7.08 3.33 18.31
N ALA A 219 -6.24 2.29 18.30
CA ALA A 219 -5.69 1.71 19.52
C ALA A 219 -4.59 2.60 20.14
N ASP A 220 -3.73 3.14 19.28
CA ASP A 220 -2.62 3.99 19.72
C ASP A 220 -3.11 5.34 20.27
N LEU A 221 -4.23 5.85 19.78
CA LEU A 221 -4.86 7.06 20.32
C LEU A 221 -5.23 6.93 21.79
N HIS A 222 -5.54 5.74 22.31
CA HIS A 222 -5.80 5.56 23.73
C HIS A 222 -4.55 5.85 24.60
N LEU A 223 -3.35 5.45 24.11
CA LEU A 223 -2.11 5.78 24.79
C LEU A 223 -1.83 7.29 24.72
N LEU A 224 -1.99 7.87 23.55
CA LEU A 224 -1.73 9.30 23.33
C LEU A 224 -2.68 10.18 24.12
N ASP A 225 -3.96 9.83 24.17
CA ASP A 225 -4.97 10.50 24.98
C ASP A 225 -4.61 10.44 26.49
N TRP A 226 -4.16 9.28 26.96
CA TRP A 226 -3.68 9.13 28.33
C TRP A 226 -2.46 10.01 28.63
N LEU A 227 -1.49 10.11 27.70
CA LEU A 227 -0.33 10.99 27.86
C LEU A 227 -0.75 12.46 27.95
N GLU A 228 -1.68 12.89 27.08
CA GLU A 228 -2.25 14.23 27.10
C GLU A 228 -2.99 14.51 28.42
N GLU A 229 -3.85 13.60 28.88
CA GLU A 229 -4.59 13.72 30.14
C GLU A 229 -3.64 13.88 31.34
N LYS A 230 -2.51 13.17 31.33
CA LYS A 230 -1.51 13.23 32.39
C LYS A 230 -0.54 14.42 32.26
N GLY A 231 -0.65 15.20 31.21
CA GLY A 231 0.27 16.30 30.92
C GLY A 231 1.71 15.85 30.64
N ILE A 232 1.88 14.62 30.14
CA ILE A 232 3.18 14.06 29.80
C ILE A 232 3.53 14.49 28.38
N ALA A 233 4.60 15.28 28.24
CA ALA A 233 5.08 15.71 26.92
C ALA A 233 5.69 14.54 26.16
N TYR A 234 5.42 14.47 24.88
CA TYR A 234 6.01 13.48 23.96
C TYR A 234 6.21 14.08 22.57
N ASP A 235 7.18 13.56 21.86
CA ASP A 235 7.40 13.77 20.43
C ASP A 235 6.86 12.58 19.60
N VAL A 236 6.60 12.81 18.29
CA VAL A 236 6.16 11.77 17.35
C VAL A 236 7.22 11.53 16.30
#